data_943a1387abe0c0f8852d78f9a3fbee74
#
_entry.id   943a1387abe0c0f8852d78f9a3fbee74
#
_cell.length_a   1.000
_cell.length_b   1.000
_cell.length_c   1.000
_cell.angle_alpha   90.00
_cell.angle_beta   90.00
_cell.angle_gamma   90.00
#
_symmetry.space_group_name_H-M   'P 1'
#
loop_
_entity.id
_entity.type
_entity.pdbx_description
1 polymer ?
#
loop_
_entity_poly.entity_id
_entity_poly.type
_entity_poly.pdbx_seq_one_letter_code
_entity_poly.pdbx_strand_id
1 'polypeptide(L)'
;MLFRSTGLDGPVFEPLTRQAENTHAVKYIIDTLMASDGDITLVPVGPLSNIAVAMRMQPAILPKIREIVLMGGAYGTGNFTPSAEFNIFADPEAARVVFTSGVPLVMMGLDLANQTVCTPDVIARMERAGGPAGELFSDIMNFTLKTQFENYGLAGGPVHDATCIGYLINPDGIKTQEMYVEVDV
;
A
#
# COMPACT_ATOMS: atom_id res chain seq x y z
N MET A 1 9.05 13.29 -12.39
CA MET A 1 7.86 13.38 -11.52
C MET A 1 6.81 12.46 -12.14
N LEU A 2 6.61 11.29 -11.54
CA LEU A 2 5.79 10.18 -12.09
C LEU A 2 4.30 10.50 -12.15
N PHE A 3 3.85 11.39 -11.29
CA PHE A 3 2.44 11.78 -11.21
C PHE A 3 2.33 13.27 -11.46
N ARG A 4 1.39 13.66 -12.32
CA ARG A 4 0.99 15.06 -12.46
C ARG A 4 0.48 15.54 -11.09
N SER A 5 0.23 16.83 -10.96
CA SER A 5 -0.07 17.49 -9.67
C SER A 5 -1.16 16.83 -8.82
N THR A 6 -2.05 16.03 -9.39
CA THR A 6 -3.16 15.36 -8.67
C THR A 6 -3.00 13.85 -8.59
N GLY A 7 -2.37 13.19 -9.57
CA GLY A 7 -2.32 11.73 -9.70
C GLY A 7 -3.70 11.06 -9.93
N LEU A 8 -4.76 11.85 -10.00
CA LEU A 8 -6.16 11.40 -10.07
C LEU A 8 -6.91 12.07 -11.23
N ASP A 9 -6.20 12.41 -12.30
CA ASP A 9 -6.86 12.97 -13.48
C ASP A 9 -7.67 11.87 -14.18
N GLY A 10 -8.95 12.11 -14.41
CA GLY A 10 -9.90 11.18 -15.02
C GLY A 10 -11.23 11.20 -14.27
N PRO A 11 -11.29 10.68 -13.02
CA PRO A 11 -12.54 10.65 -12.28
C PRO A 11 -13.09 12.03 -11.95
N VAL A 12 -14.42 12.14 -11.97
CA VAL A 12 -15.14 13.27 -11.41
C VAL A 12 -15.64 12.90 -10.02
N PHE A 13 -15.15 13.63 -9.02
CA PHE A 13 -15.54 13.36 -7.64
C PHE A 13 -16.74 14.23 -7.23
N GLU A 14 -17.75 13.62 -6.63
CA GLU A 14 -18.81 14.33 -5.95
C GLU A 14 -18.25 15.11 -4.73
N PRO A 15 -18.93 16.18 -4.29
CA PRO A 15 -18.53 16.91 -3.09
C PRO A 15 -18.40 16.00 -1.87
N LEU A 16 -17.35 16.19 -1.08
CA LEU A 16 -17.13 15.39 0.11
C LEU A 16 -18.27 15.59 1.12
N THR A 17 -18.86 14.48 1.55
CA THR A 17 -19.91 14.46 2.59
C THR A 17 -19.36 14.30 3.99
N ARG A 18 -18.06 13.97 4.12
CA ARG A 18 -17.35 13.82 5.39
C ARG A 18 -16.16 14.76 5.46
N GLN A 19 -15.80 15.14 6.65
CA GLN A 19 -14.60 15.92 6.94
C GLN A 19 -13.53 15.02 7.56
N ALA A 20 -12.26 15.44 7.49
CA ALA A 20 -11.19 14.77 8.21
C ALA A 20 -11.45 14.81 9.73
N GLU A 21 -11.14 13.71 10.39
CA GLU A 21 -11.20 13.65 11.86
C GLU A 21 -10.21 14.65 12.49
N ASN A 22 -10.63 15.27 13.60
CA ASN A 22 -9.79 16.21 14.33
C ASN A 22 -8.83 15.50 15.30
N THR A 23 -8.31 14.35 14.90
CA THR A 23 -7.39 13.53 15.69
C THR A 23 -6.15 13.24 14.86
N HIS A 24 -4.98 13.44 15.44
CA HIS A 24 -3.73 13.11 14.77
C HIS A 24 -3.65 11.61 14.49
N ALA A 25 -3.20 11.22 13.28
CA ALA A 25 -3.18 9.83 12.82
C ALA A 25 -2.48 8.87 13.79
N VAL A 26 -1.33 9.23 14.35
CA VAL A 26 -0.60 8.42 15.33
C VAL A 26 -1.44 8.16 16.58
N LYS A 27 -2.10 9.20 17.09
CA LYS A 27 -2.98 9.03 18.26
C LYS A 27 -4.17 8.13 17.95
N TYR A 28 -4.78 8.29 16.78
CA TYR A 28 -5.88 7.45 16.34
C TYR A 28 -5.47 5.96 16.26
N ILE A 29 -4.29 5.68 15.68
CA ILE A 29 -3.73 4.32 15.62
C ILE A 29 -3.55 3.74 17.03
N ILE A 30 -2.93 4.51 17.94
CA ILE A 30 -2.70 4.06 19.32
C ILE A 30 -4.03 3.77 20.02
N ASP A 31 -4.96 4.72 20.02
CA ASP A 31 -6.24 4.59 20.71
C ASP A 31 -7.05 3.40 20.17
N THR A 32 -7.07 3.22 18.84
CA THR A 32 -7.79 2.11 18.19
C THR A 32 -7.21 0.75 18.59
N LEU A 33 -5.89 0.61 18.51
CA LEU A 33 -5.22 -0.64 18.87
C LEU A 33 -5.36 -0.95 20.38
N MET A 34 -5.21 0.04 21.23
CA MET A 34 -5.36 -0.15 22.69
C MET A 34 -6.78 -0.56 23.06
N ALA A 35 -7.79 -0.12 22.30
CA ALA A 35 -9.19 -0.49 22.53
C ALA A 35 -9.57 -1.85 21.92
N SER A 36 -8.72 -2.45 21.07
CA SER A 36 -8.99 -3.71 20.37
C SER A 36 -8.67 -4.94 21.25
N ASP A 37 -9.20 -6.07 20.81
CA ASP A 37 -8.89 -7.39 21.39
C ASP A 37 -7.65 -8.05 20.77
N GLY A 38 -6.86 -7.31 19.95
CA GLY A 38 -5.67 -7.84 19.27
C GLY A 38 -5.99 -8.50 17.92
N ASP A 39 -7.07 -8.11 17.31
CA ASP A 39 -7.61 -8.65 16.03
C ASP A 39 -7.40 -7.74 14.83
N ILE A 40 -6.71 -6.60 15.03
CA ILE A 40 -6.51 -5.60 13.98
C ILE A 40 -5.29 -5.95 13.12
N THR A 41 -5.51 -6.07 11.82
CA THR A 41 -4.45 -6.08 10.81
C THR A 41 -4.16 -4.65 10.35
N LEU A 42 -2.90 -4.24 10.38
CA LEU A 42 -2.47 -2.97 9.80
C LEU A 42 -2.09 -3.17 8.33
N VAL A 43 -2.59 -2.29 7.46
CA VAL A 43 -2.32 -2.35 6.02
C VAL A 43 -1.71 -1.02 5.55
N PRO A 44 -0.44 -0.72 5.90
CA PRO A 44 0.21 0.48 5.42
C PRO A 44 0.60 0.33 3.94
N VAL A 45 0.16 1.30 3.13
CA VAL A 45 0.42 1.36 1.68
C VAL A 45 1.23 2.61 1.29
N GLY A 46 1.92 3.17 2.26
CA GLY A 46 2.82 4.32 2.13
C GLY A 46 3.97 4.23 3.13
N PRO A 47 4.77 5.29 3.29
CA PRO A 47 5.85 5.34 4.28
C PRO A 47 5.38 4.98 5.68
N LEU A 48 6.23 4.27 6.44
CA LEU A 48 5.85 3.63 7.72
C LEU A 48 5.95 4.56 8.93
N SER A 49 6.21 5.86 8.74
CA SER A 49 6.47 6.84 9.79
C SER A 49 5.38 6.86 10.88
N ASN A 50 4.10 6.90 10.49
CA ASN A 50 3.00 6.93 11.46
C ASN A 50 2.94 5.66 12.31
N ILE A 51 3.17 4.49 11.70
CA ILE A 51 3.16 3.19 12.39
C ILE A 51 4.35 3.11 13.35
N ALA A 52 5.55 3.46 12.89
CA ALA A 52 6.76 3.44 13.70
C ALA A 52 6.66 4.40 14.90
N VAL A 53 6.16 5.61 14.69
CA VAL A 53 5.94 6.58 15.76
C VAL A 53 4.92 6.05 16.78
N ALA A 54 3.81 5.45 16.33
CA ALA A 54 2.82 4.84 17.22
C ALA A 54 3.45 3.73 18.07
N MET A 55 4.24 2.83 17.47
CA MET A 55 4.94 1.75 18.18
C MET A 55 5.95 2.27 19.21
N ARG A 56 6.66 3.36 18.88
CA ARG A 56 7.64 3.98 19.79
C ARG A 56 6.98 4.76 20.92
N MET A 57 5.88 5.46 20.64
CA MET A 57 5.15 6.23 21.66
C MET A 57 4.40 5.32 22.64
N GLN A 58 3.85 4.20 22.15
CA GLN A 58 3.06 3.28 22.95
C GLN A 58 3.39 1.81 22.60
N PRO A 59 4.47 1.25 23.15
CA PRO A 59 4.87 -0.13 22.86
C PRO A 59 3.82 -1.19 23.25
N ALA A 60 2.89 -0.86 24.15
CA ALA A 60 1.80 -1.75 24.52
C ALA A 60 0.82 -2.06 23.38
N ILE A 61 0.89 -1.33 22.25
CA ILE A 61 0.11 -1.68 21.04
C ILE A 61 0.66 -2.89 20.29
N LEU A 62 1.94 -3.25 20.46
CA LEU A 62 2.55 -4.35 19.69
C LEU A 62 1.78 -5.67 19.81
N PRO A 63 1.42 -6.16 21.03
CA PRO A 63 0.62 -7.38 21.16
C PRO A 63 -0.86 -7.21 20.72
N LYS A 64 -1.27 -6.00 20.39
CA LYS A 64 -2.62 -5.68 19.87
C LYS A 64 -2.69 -5.68 18.35
N ILE A 65 -1.57 -5.79 17.67
CA ILE A 65 -1.50 -5.90 16.23
C ILE A 65 -1.46 -7.38 15.86
N ARG A 66 -2.50 -7.84 15.16
CA ARG A 66 -2.59 -9.21 14.68
C ARG A 66 -1.47 -9.52 13.68
N GLU A 67 -1.31 -8.65 12.71
CA GLU A 67 -0.29 -8.71 11.66
C GLU A 67 -0.18 -7.36 10.94
N ILE A 68 0.90 -7.19 10.20
CA ILE A 68 1.10 -6.06 9.29
C ILE A 68 1.24 -6.61 7.87
N VAL A 69 0.39 -6.14 6.95
CA VAL A 69 0.50 -6.44 5.52
C VAL A 69 0.83 -5.15 4.80
N LEU A 70 2.09 -4.93 4.48
CA LEU A 70 2.55 -3.65 3.93
C LEU A 70 2.83 -3.72 2.43
N MET A 71 2.59 -2.61 1.73
CA MET A 71 3.15 -2.38 0.40
C MET A 71 4.45 -1.59 0.54
N GLY A 72 5.54 -2.17 0.10
CA GLY A 72 6.86 -1.55 0.13
C GLY A 72 7.98 -2.56 -0.02
N GLY A 73 9.17 -2.03 -0.30
CA GLY A 73 10.37 -2.83 -0.48
C GLY A 73 10.45 -3.56 -1.81
N ALA A 74 11.59 -4.18 -2.03
CA ALA A 74 11.86 -4.98 -3.21
C ALA A 74 12.91 -6.06 -2.85
N TYR A 75 12.72 -7.26 -3.38
CA TYR A 75 13.73 -8.30 -3.34
C TYR A 75 14.75 -8.13 -4.47
N GLY A 76 14.29 -7.69 -5.64
CA GLY A 76 15.10 -7.42 -6.81
C GLY A 76 15.43 -5.93 -6.96
N THR A 77 14.85 -5.30 -7.95
CA THR A 77 15.14 -3.90 -8.32
C THR A 77 14.17 -2.93 -7.65
N GLY A 78 14.69 -1.84 -7.11
CA GLY A 78 13.90 -0.74 -6.58
C GLY A 78 13.23 0.10 -7.69
N ASN A 79 12.43 1.09 -7.27
CA ASN A 79 11.80 2.04 -8.19
C ASN A 79 12.19 3.49 -7.91
N PHE A 80 12.76 3.78 -6.74
CA PHE A 80 13.27 5.12 -6.41
C PHE A 80 14.79 5.20 -6.61
N THR A 81 15.51 4.21 -6.15
CA THR A 81 16.92 3.95 -6.51
C THR A 81 17.00 2.56 -7.14
N PRO A 82 18.15 2.15 -7.71
CA PRO A 82 18.31 0.81 -8.23
C PRO A 82 18.00 -0.32 -7.23
N SER A 83 18.13 -0.07 -5.93
CA SER A 83 17.92 -1.06 -4.87
C SER A 83 16.79 -0.73 -3.91
N ALA A 84 16.28 0.52 -3.89
CA ALA A 84 15.29 0.96 -2.92
C ALA A 84 13.91 1.22 -3.56
N GLU A 85 12.88 0.69 -2.91
CA GLU A 85 11.50 1.04 -3.18
C GLU A 85 11.12 2.33 -2.44
N PHE A 86 10.22 3.12 -3.02
CA PHE A 86 9.88 4.48 -2.58
C PHE A 86 9.36 4.55 -1.14
N ASN A 87 8.45 3.69 -0.73
CA ASN A 87 7.85 3.75 0.61
C ASN A 87 8.88 3.49 1.70
N ILE A 88 9.80 2.55 1.45
CA ILE A 88 10.90 2.25 2.38
C ILE A 88 11.94 3.36 2.34
N PHE A 89 12.29 3.85 1.13
CA PHE A 89 13.28 4.92 0.97
C PHE A 89 12.85 6.24 1.61
N ALA A 90 11.55 6.52 1.63
CA ALA A 90 11.02 7.78 2.17
C ALA A 90 11.24 7.93 3.69
N ASP A 91 11.30 6.82 4.43
CA ASP A 91 11.59 6.80 5.88
C ASP A 91 12.17 5.42 6.26
N PRO A 92 13.44 5.15 5.95
CA PRO A 92 14.05 3.85 6.23
C PRO A 92 14.18 3.56 7.72
N GLU A 93 14.36 4.57 8.57
CA GLU A 93 14.40 4.42 10.02
C GLU A 93 13.04 3.94 10.55
N ALA A 94 11.94 4.49 10.06
CA ALA A 94 10.61 4.02 10.41
C ALA A 94 10.38 2.58 9.92
N ALA A 95 10.79 2.26 8.71
CA ALA A 95 10.74 0.91 8.18
C ALA A 95 11.51 -0.07 9.08
N ARG A 96 12.73 0.26 9.47
CA ARG A 96 13.54 -0.54 10.39
C ARG A 96 12.82 -0.79 11.72
N VAL A 97 12.18 0.23 12.29
CA VAL A 97 11.39 0.08 13.53
C VAL A 97 10.27 -0.95 13.35
N VAL A 98 9.54 -0.89 12.24
CA VAL A 98 8.43 -1.80 11.95
C VAL A 98 8.93 -3.22 11.70
N PHE A 99 9.94 -3.41 10.85
CA PHE A 99 10.51 -4.72 10.53
C PHE A 99 11.15 -5.42 11.73
N THR A 100 11.67 -4.67 12.70
CA THR A 100 12.27 -5.21 13.93
C THR A 100 11.32 -5.26 15.12
N SER A 101 10.03 -4.95 14.93
CA SER A 101 9.03 -4.87 16.02
C SER A 101 8.66 -6.21 16.63
N GLY A 102 8.91 -7.33 15.93
CA GLY A 102 8.46 -8.67 16.32
C GLY A 102 6.99 -8.97 16.01
N VAL A 103 6.25 -8.02 15.43
CA VAL A 103 4.88 -8.24 14.93
C VAL A 103 4.95 -9.08 13.64
N PRO A 104 4.07 -10.09 13.45
CA PRO A 104 3.98 -10.80 12.17
C PRO A 104 3.84 -9.82 11.00
N LEU A 105 4.67 -9.99 9.96
CA LEU A 105 4.74 -9.04 8.86
C LEU A 105 4.75 -9.76 7.52
N VAL A 106 3.92 -9.29 6.59
CA VAL A 106 3.89 -9.72 5.19
C VAL A 106 4.21 -8.51 4.32
N MET A 107 5.26 -8.63 3.51
CA MET A 107 5.71 -7.59 2.61
C MET A 107 5.22 -7.87 1.18
N MET A 108 4.41 -6.98 0.64
CA MET A 108 4.00 -6.94 -0.76
C MET A 108 4.95 -5.99 -1.50
N GLY A 109 6.09 -6.51 -1.92
CA GLY A 109 7.14 -5.73 -2.58
C GLY A 109 6.88 -5.52 -4.08
N LEU A 110 7.79 -4.77 -4.71
CA LEU A 110 7.74 -4.49 -6.15
C LEU A 110 7.77 -5.76 -7.00
N ASP A 111 8.41 -6.82 -6.51
CA ASP A 111 8.51 -8.09 -7.22
C ASP A 111 7.13 -8.73 -7.47
N LEU A 112 6.19 -8.54 -6.54
CA LEU A 112 4.79 -8.92 -6.74
C LEU A 112 4.03 -7.86 -7.54
N ALA A 113 4.17 -6.58 -7.19
CA ALA A 113 3.44 -5.49 -7.83
C ALA A 113 3.70 -5.44 -9.35
N ASN A 114 4.93 -5.69 -9.78
CA ASN A 114 5.30 -5.74 -11.19
C ASN A 114 4.70 -6.94 -11.95
N GLN A 115 4.19 -7.94 -11.25
CA GLN A 115 3.46 -9.08 -11.84
C GLN A 115 1.94 -8.83 -11.88
N THR A 116 1.44 -7.96 -11.03
CA THR A 116 0.02 -7.60 -10.93
C THR A 116 -0.29 -6.40 -11.83
N VAL A 117 -0.32 -6.65 -13.13
CA VAL A 117 -0.50 -5.61 -14.15
C VAL A 117 -1.98 -5.47 -14.51
N CYS A 118 -2.51 -4.27 -14.34
CA CYS A 118 -3.83 -3.90 -14.84
C CYS A 118 -3.74 -3.62 -16.36
N THR A 119 -4.27 -4.55 -17.14
CA THR A 119 -4.37 -4.44 -18.60
C THR A 119 -5.69 -3.79 -19.02
N PRO A 120 -5.84 -3.35 -20.28
CA PRO A 120 -7.12 -2.88 -20.81
C PRO A 120 -8.28 -3.86 -20.60
N ASP A 121 -8.02 -5.17 -20.69
CA ASP A 121 -9.04 -6.20 -20.47
C ASP A 121 -9.49 -6.25 -19.01
N VAL A 122 -8.57 -6.05 -18.06
CA VAL A 122 -8.91 -5.96 -16.63
C VAL A 122 -9.75 -4.75 -16.37
N ILE A 123 -9.39 -3.59 -16.92
CA ILE A 123 -10.16 -2.34 -16.81
C ILE A 123 -11.58 -2.55 -17.34
N ALA A 124 -11.71 -3.11 -18.54
CA ALA A 124 -13.02 -3.38 -19.13
C ALA A 124 -13.87 -4.38 -18.32
N ARG A 125 -13.24 -5.32 -17.62
CA ARG A 125 -13.95 -6.23 -16.69
C ARG A 125 -14.47 -5.49 -15.47
N MET A 126 -13.70 -4.58 -14.89
CA MET A 126 -14.10 -3.77 -13.74
C MET A 126 -15.22 -2.80 -14.12
N GLU A 127 -15.14 -2.18 -15.28
CA GLU A 127 -16.19 -1.33 -15.82
C GLU A 127 -17.51 -2.10 -16.00
N ARG A 128 -17.44 -3.31 -16.57
CA ARG A 128 -18.64 -4.19 -16.70
C ARG A 128 -19.19 -4.67 -15.36
N ALA A 129 -18.37 -4.78 -14.32
CA ALA A 129 -18.84 -5.09 -12.98
C ALA A 129 -19.75 -3.98 -12.44
N GLY A 130 -19.55 -2.75 -12.92
CA GLY A 130 -20.40 -1.60 -12.66
C GLY A 130 -20.31 -1.06 -11.24
N GLY A 131 -21.18 -0.10 -10.97
CA GLY A 131 -21.24 0.58 -9.68
C GLY A 131 -20.14 1.62 -9.49
N PRO A 132 -20.26 2.48 -8.45
CA PRO A 132 -19.33 3.59 -8.25
C PRO A 132 -17.87 3.16 -8.10
N ALA A 133 -17.62 1.99 -7.52
CA ALA A 133 -16.27 1.46 -7.36
C ALA A 133 -15.66 1.00 -8.68
N GLY A 134 -16.44 0.35 -9.55
CA GLY A 134 -15.99 -0.09 -10.87
C GLY A 134 -15.70 1.10 -11.80
N GLU A 135 -16.57 2.10 -11.80
CA GLU A 135 -16.39 3.34 -12.55
C GLU A 135 -15.14 4.08 -12.10
N LEU A 136 -15.00 4.34 -10.78
CA LEU A 136 -13.84 5.01 -10.21
C LEU A 136 -12.54 4.29 -10.52
N PHE A 137 -12.51 2.95 -10.37
CA PHE A 137 -11.35 2.14 -10.69
C PHE A 137 -10.98 2.27 -12.17
N SER A 138 -11.96 2.16 -13.06
CA SER A 138 -11.74 2.23 -14.51
C SER A 138 -11.17 3.58 -14.92
N ASP A 139 -11.69 4.68 -14.39
CA ASP A 139 -11.22 6.03 -14.66
C ASP A 139 -9.77 6.24 -14.21
N ILE A 140 -9.45 5.85 -12.96
CA ILE A 140 -8.09 5.94 -12.41
C ILE A 140 -7.11 5.09 -13.24
N MET A 141 -7.50 3.85 -13.55
CA MET A 141 -6.61 2.94 -14.25
C MET A 141 -6.43 3.29 -15.73
N ASN A 142 -7.44 3.85 -16.39
CA ASN A 142 -7.30 4.39 -17.74
C ASN A 142 -6.31 5.57 -17.78
N PHE A 143 -6.35 6.45 -16.78
CA PHE A 143 -5.36 7.52 -16.65
C PHE A 143 -3.95 6.96 -16.39
N THR A 144 -3.84 6.00 -15.49
CA THR A 144 -2.57 5.33 -15.18
C THR A 144 -2.00 4.64 -16.42
N LEU A 145 -2.82 3.89 -17.15
CA LEU A 145 -2.43 3.18 -18.36
C LEU A 145 -1.88 4.16 -19.43
N LYS A 146 -2.59 5.26 -19.67
CA LYS A 146 -2.14 6.31 -20.56
C LYS A 146 -0.77 6.86 -20.15
N THR A 147 -0.59 7.17 -18.87
CA THR A 147 0.66 7.72 -18.33
C THR A 147 1.81 6.71 -18.44
N GLN A 148 1.56 5.43 -18.15
CA GLN A 148 2.55 4.37 -18.30
C GLN A 148 2.95 4.14 -19.74
N PHE A 149 2.00 4.21 -20.68
CA PHE A 149 2.29 4.08 -22.10
C PHE A 149 3.11 5.28 -22.63
N GLU A 150 2.69 6.51 -22.32
CA GLU A 150 3.35 7.74 -22.77
C GLU A 150 4.79 7.88 -22.23
N ASN A 151 5.04 7.46 -20.99
CA ASN A 151 6.34 7.64 -20.35
C ASN A 151 7.28 6.45 -20.51
N TYR A 152 6.74 5.24 -20.60
CA TYR A 152 7.54 4.00 -20.53
C TYR A 152 7.24 2.99 -21.65
N GLY A 153 6.24 3.26 -22.50
CA GLY A 153 5.81 2.32 -23.54
C GLY A 153 5.15 1.04 -22.99
N LEU A 154 4.67 1.05 -21.75
CA LEU A 154 4.09 -0.11 -21.11
C LEU A 154 2.63 -0.29 -21.48
N ALA A 155 2.21 -1.52 -21.79
CA ALA A 155 0.85 -1.87 -22.15
C ALA A 155 -0.09 -2.09 -20.95
N GLY A 156 0.36 -1.83 -19.74
CA GLY A 156 -0.41 -1.98 -18.51
C GLY A 156 0.23 -1.22 -17.36
N GLY A 157 -0.55 -0.94 -16.32
CA GLY A 157 -0.09 -0.29 -15.09
C GLY A 157 0.02 -1.30 -13.95
N PRO A 158 1.15 -1.35 -13.21
CA PRO A 158 1.23 -2.18 -12.02
C PRO A 158 0.25 -1.70 -10.95
N VAL A 159 -0.35 -2.66 -10.26
CA VAL A 159 -1.24 -2.39 -9.12
C VAL A 159 -0.48 -2.74 -7.85
N HIS A 160 -0.16 -1.73 -7.05
CA HIS A 160 0.67 -1.89 -5.87
C HIS A 160 -0.18 -2.18 -4.62
N ASP A 161 -0.88 -1.20 -4.14
CA ASP A 161 -1.55 -1.18 -2.83
C ASP A 161 -2.65 -2.24 -2.69
N ALA A 162 -3.40 -2.48 -3.77
CA ALA A 162 -4.45 -3.47 -3.78
C ALA A 162 -3.94 -4.92 -3.60
N THR A 163 -2.64 -5.18 -3.81
CA THR A 163 -2.05 -6.51 -3.55
C THR A 163 -2.15 -6.90 -2.07
N CYS A 164 -2.02 -5.92 -1.16
CA CYS A 164 -2.18 -6.15 0.27
C CYS A 164 -3.60 -6.64 0.60
N ILE A 165 -4.61 -5.99 0.03
CA ILE A 165 -6.01 -6.38 0.21
C ILE A 165 -6.32 -7.70 -0.50
N GLY A 166 -5.74 -7.90 -1.69
CA GLY A 166 -5.85 -9.16 -2.43
C GLY A 166 -5.37 -10.36 -1.62
N TYR A 167 -4.23 -10.21 -0.93
CA TYR A 167 -3.71 -11.21 -0.02
C TYR A 167 -4.66 -11.51 1.14
N LEU A 168 -5.21 -10.48 1.78
CA LEU A 168 -6.13 -10.66 2.91
C LEU A 168 -7.45 -11.32 2.51
N ILE A 169 -7.94 -11.07 1.27
CA ILE A 169 -9.16 -11.69 0.75
C ILE A 169 -8.90 -13.13 0.30
N ASN A 170 -7.77 -13.39 -0.33
CA ASN A 170 -7.41 -14.70 -0.89
C ASN A 170 -5.91 -14.98 -0.71
N PRO A 171 -5.48 -15.40 0.50
CA PRO A 171 -4.06 -15.67 0.77
C PRO A 171 -3.45 -16.73 -0.16
N ASP A 172 -4.23 -17.73 -0.56
CA ASP A 172 -3.78 -18.80 -1.45
C ASP A 172 -3.50 -18.32 -2.88
N GLY A 173 -4.00 -17.15 -3.25
CA GLY A 173 -3.77 -16.53 -4.55
C GLY A 173 -2.36 -15.92 -4.71
N ILE A 174 -1.64 -15.71 -3.62
CA ILE A 174 -0.32 -15.10 -3.60
C ILE A 174 0.65 -16.03 -2.88
N LYS A 175 1.70 -16.44 -3.58
CA LYS A 175 2.77 -17.26 -2.97
C LYS A 175 3.67 -16.37 -2.13
N THR A 176 3.79 -16.69 -0.86
CA THR A 176 4.72 -16.04 0.08
C THR A 176 5.85 -16.99 0.47
N GLN A 177 6.97 -16.42 0.86
CA GLN A 177 8.12 -17.16 1.38
C GLN A 177 8.64 -16.45 2.64
N GLU A 178 8.90 -17.20 3.70
CA GLU A 178 9.59 -16.65 4.87
C GLU A 178 11.03 -16.29 4.51
N MET A 179 11.41 -15.07 4.84
CA MET A 179 12.73 -14.54 4.57
C MET A 179 13.18 -13.64 5.73
N TYR A 180 14.47 -13.63 6.00
CA TYR A 180 15.05 -12.57 6.81
C TYR A 180 15.12 -11.28 5.97
N VAL A 181 14.57 -10.20 6.51
CA VAL A 181 14.58 -8.89 5.86
C VAL A 181 15.23 -7.89 6.79
N GLU A 182 16.21 -7.17 6.28
CA GLU A 182 16.88 -6.07 6.96
C GLU A 182 16.68 -4.77 6.17
N VAL A 183 16.46 -3.69 6.90
CA VAL A 183 16.35 -2.35 6.31
C VAL A 183 17.66 -1.61 6.57
N ASP A 184 18.36 -1.26 5.50
CA ASP A 184 19.55 -0.42 5.54
C ASP A 184 19.17 1.06 5.73
N VAL A 185 19.84 1.78 6.64
CA VAL A 185 19.56 3.16 7.04
C VAL A 185 20.79 4.03 7.02
#